data_96cab27c9306b0e148c01e8c13dc569e
#
_entry.id   96cab27c9306b0e148c01e8c13dc569e
#
_cell.length_a   1.000
_cell.length_b   1.000
_cell.length_c   1.000
_cell.angle_alpha   90.00
_cell.angle_beta   90.00
_cell.angle_gamma   90.00
#
_symmetry.space_group_name_H-M   'P 1'
#
loop_
_entity.id
_entity.type
_entity.pdbx_description
1 polymer ?
#
loop_
_entity_poly.entity_id
_entity_poly.type
_entity_poly.pdbx_seq_one_letter_code
_entity_poly.pdbx_strand_id
1 'polypeptide(L)'
;MGRRVLAALAGAALLAMAVPAVAQVAMPDPKQISGVPLPASDVPAGTITVRVIRGSFANNLTGVDVTFDVDGQSRVVKTDANGRAAIDGLAPGTHVTAAAVVDGERLQSQPMTIGAGGFRVVLAATDAASTAQAQEDQQLAAGPAVRGAVALGPDSRIVAEFSSDQLTIYYVIQVVNTARTPVDIGGPLTIDLPAEALGAAMLEQSSSNARVSGTHVIVTGPFPPGTTNVNVGFGLPYSGPVAHLQQRWPVALPQVSMFALKTDGLDIQSSQITNKQTMTQQGEQVIVGTGPGIAAGQMMTIDITGLPYHHQWPRYTALAAASVVMVIGLWTAFGPASRRRAA
;
A
#
# COMPACT_ATOMS: atom_id res chain seq x y z
N MET A 1 -18.42 20.49 13.07
CA MET A 1 -16.99 20.18 12.87
C MET A 1 -16.67 18.69 12.93
N GLY A 2 -17.34 17.87 13.73
CA GLY A 2 -17.01 16.42 13.90
C GLY A 2 -17.31 15.50 12.71
N ARG A 3 -18.27 15.82 11.83
CA ARG A 3 -18.66 14.94 10.69
C ARG A 3 -17.67 14.97 9.50
N ARG A 4 -16.96 16.07 9.30
CA ARG A 4 -15.98 16.20 8.20
C ARG A 4 -14.67 15.47 8.49
N VAL A 5 -14.31 15.34 9.76
CA VAL A 5 -13.12 14.60 10.21
C VAL A 5 -13.33 13.08 10.10
N LEU A 6 -14.57 12.60 10.34
CA LEU A 6 -14.91 11.17 10.22
C LEU A 6 -14.90 10.67 8.76
N ALA A 7 -15.32 11.51 7.80
CA ALA A 7 -15.27 11.13 6.38
C ALA A 7 -13.82 11.04 5.85
N ALA A 8 -12.93 11.94 6.31
CA ALA A 8 -11.52 11.88 5.95
C ALA A 8 -10.80 10.66 6.56
N LEU A 9 -11.22 10.21 7.75
CA LEU A 9 -10.69 9.00 8.38
C LEU A 9 -11.16 7.72 7.70
N ALA A 10 -12.39 7.69 7.15
CA ALA A 10 -12.89 6.54 6.39
C ALA A 10 -12.11 6.36 5.07
N GLY A 11 -11.81 7.44 4.36
CA GLY A 11 -11.01 7.38 3.13
C GLY A 11 -9.56 6.94 3.37
N ALA A 12 -8.95 7.39 4.48
CA ALA A 12 -7.60 6.95 4.87
C ALA A 12 -7.56 5.46 5.25
N ALA A 13 -8.63 4.93 5.85
CA ALA A 13 -8.75 3.52 6.20
C ALA A 13 -8.84 2.63 4.94
N LEU A 14 -9.57 3.07 3.89
CA LEU A 14 -9.67 2.35 2.62
C LEU A 14 -8.33 2.31 1.86
N LEU A 15 -7.54 3.37 1.92
CA LEU A 15 -6.20 3.41 1.36
C LEU A 15 -5.24 2.43 2.05
N ALA A 16 -5.35 2.26 3.35
CA ALA A 16 -4.57 1.30 4.12
C ALA A 16 -4.99 -0.16 3.87
N MET A 17 -6.27 -0.38 3.49
CA MET A 17 -6.84 -1.72 3.31
C MET A 17 -6.65 -2.30 1.90
N ALA A 18 -6.31 -1.47 0.90
CA ALA A 18 -6.10 -1.91 -0.48
C ALA A 18 -4.72 -2.56 -0.72
N VAL A 19 -3.96 -2.84 0.33
CA VAL A 19 -2.82 -3.74 0.22
C VAL A 19 -3.40 -5.15 0.03
N PRO A 20 -3.11 -5.85 -1.09
CA PRO A 20 -3.32 -7.28 -1.09
C PRO A 20 -2.55 -7.80 0.13
N ALA A 21 -3.27 -8.35 1.08
CA ALA A 21 -2.66 -8.98 2.25
C ALA A 21 -2.03 -10.32 1.85
N VAL A 22 -1.04 -10.27 0.98
CA VAL A 22 0.20 -10.94 1.29
C VAL A 22 0.91 -9.94 2.21
N ALA A 23 0.45 -9.82 3.44
CA ALA A 23 1.37 -9.51 4.49
C ALA A 23 2.46 -10.58 4.33
N GLN A 24 3.50 -10.26 3.58
CA GLN A 24 4.79 -10.81 3.91
C GLN A 24 4.95 -10.35 5.35
N VAL A 25 4.57 -11.23 6.28
CA VAL A 25 5.06 -11.14 7.65
C VAL A 25 6.54 -11.02 7.43
N ALA A 26 7.06 -9.79 7.58
CA ALA A 26 8.48 -9.54 7.42
C ALA A 26 9.10 -10.56 8.37
N MET A 27 9.70 -11.62 7.81
CA MET A 27 10.33 -12.62 8.65
C MET A 27 11.30 -11.87 9.54
N PRO A 28 11.25 -12.06 10.86
CA PRO A 28 12.16 -11.37 11.74
C PRO A 28 13.58 -11.64 11.27
N ASP A 29 14.44 -10.65 11.34
CA ASP A 29 15.85 -10.81 11.02
C ASP A 29 16.39 -12.02 11.80
N PRO A 30 16.94 -13.03 11.13
CA PRO A 30 17.48 -14.21 11.78
C PRO A 30 18.46 -13.90 12.92
N LYS A 31 19.18 -12.80 12.83
CA LYS A 31 20.11 -12.34 13.89
C LYS A 31 19.37 -11.94 15.17
N GLN A 32 18.17 -11.38 15.08
CA GLN A 32 17.38 -10.95 16.25
C GLN A 32 16.89 -12.14 17.09
N ILE A 33 16.66 -13.28 16.45
CA ILE A 33 16.21 -14.51 17.12
C ILE A 33 17.32 -15.53 17.29
N SER A 34 18.54 -15.21 16.85
CA SER A 34 19.70 -16.12 16.97
C SER A 34 19.99 -16.42 18.43
N GLY A 35 20.11 -17.70 18.74
CA GLY A 35 20.38 -18.20 20.07
C GLY A 35 19.21 -18.18 21.04
N VAL A 36 18.02 -17.72 20.65
CA VAL A 36 16.84 -17.71 21.52
C VAL A 36 16.16 -19.09 21.48
N PRO A 37 16.02 -19.80 22.62
CA PRO A 37 15.32 -21.07 22.68
C PRO A 37 13.80 -20.85 22.58
N LEU A 38 13.16 -21.52 21.62
CA LEU A 38 11.71 -21.47 21.43
C LEU A 38 11.11 -22.83 21.81
N PRO A 39 10.22 -22.89 22.81
CA PRO A 39 9.47 -24.11 23.09
C PRO A 39 8.65 -24.51 21.85
N ALA A 40 8.70 -25.81 21.49
CA ALA A 40 8.04 -26.32 20.30
C ALA A 40 7.25 -27.61 20.64
N SER A 41 5.94 -27.54 20.46
CA SER A 41 5.04 -28.66 20.78
C SER A 41 5.14 -29.84 19.82
N ASP A 42 5.70 -29.60 18.63
CA ASP A 42 5.94 -30.61 17.60
C ASP A 42 7.36 -31.22 17.68
N VAL A 43 8.16 -30.82 18.65
CA VAL A 43 9.44 -31.44 19.01
C VAL A 43 9.23 -32.30 20.26
N PRO A 44 9.62 -33.59 20.23
CA PRO A 44 9.45 -34.48 21.37
C PRO A 44 10.05 -33.92 22.66
N ALA A 45 9.45 -34.24 23.79
CA ALA A 45 9.99 -33.87 25.10
C ALA A 45 11.41 -34.40 25.26
N GLY A 46 12.29 -33.60 25.90
CA GLY A 46 13.70 -33.99 26.06
C GLY A 46 14.54 -33.89 24.78
N THR A 47 14.01 -33.24 23.74
CA THR A 47 14.74 -33.06 22.47
C THR A 47 15.00 -31.56 22.22
N ILE A 48 16.21 -31.24 21.76
CA ILE A 48 16.60 -29.92 21.28
C ILE A 48 16.99 -30.06 19.82
N THR A 49 16.43 -29.20 18.97
CA THR A 49 16.81 -29.06 17.56
C THR A 49 17.43 -27.70 17.33
N VAL A 50 18.67 -27.67 16.87
CA VAL A 50 19.40 -26.46 16.48
C VAL A 50 19.45 -26.38 14.97
N ARG A 51 19.09 -25.24 14.40
CA ARG A 51 19.25 -24.98 12.96
C ARG A 51 20.32 -23.90 12.76
N VAL A 52 21.33 -24.23 11.99
CA VAL A 52 22.44 -23.30 11.66
C VAL A 52 22.20 -22.75 10.25
N ILE A 53 22.17 -21.43 10.14
CA ILE A 53 21.92 -20.71 8.88
C ILE A 53 22.96 -19.60 8.69
N ARG A 54 23.10 -19.10 7.46
CA ARG A 54 23.92 -17.92 7.15
C ARG A 54 23.03 -16.82 6.55
N GLY A 55 22.91 -15.70 7.24
CA GLY A 55 22.20 -14.49 6.81
C GLY A 55 20.69 -14.65 6.71
N SER A 56 20.19 -15.69 6.05
CA SER A 56 18.77 -15.89 5.82
C SER A 56 18.29 -17.30 6.16
N PHE A 57 16.99 -17.46 6.43
CA PHE A 57 16.38 -18.78 6.67
C PHE A 57 16.46 -19.73 5.46
N ALA A 58 16.67 -19.21 4.27
CA ALA A 58 16.82 -20.05 3.07
C ALA A 58 18.23 -20.65 2.96
N ASN A 59 19.23 -20.08 3.64
CA ASN A 59 20.63 -20.49 3.53
C ASN A 59 21.05 -21.38 4.71
N ASN A 60 20.71 -22.66 4.62
CA ASN A 60 21.06 -23.67 5.61
C ASN A 60 22.54 -24.07 5.51
N LEU A 61 23.20 -24.26 6.63
CA LEU A 61 24.57 -24.72 6.69
C LEU A 61 24.63 -26.20 7.06
N THR A 62 25.07 -27.03 6.13
CA THR A 62 25.23 -28.48 6.29
C THR A 62 26.62 -28.83 6.79
N GLY A 63 26.73 -29.84 7.64
CA GLY A 63 28.02 -30.39 8.09
C GLY A 63 28.74 -29.53 9.15
N VAL A 64 28.06 -28.52 9.70
CA VAL A 64 28.59 -27.67 10.79
C VAL A 64 28.54 -28.45 12.10
N ASP A 65 29.62 -28.43 12.87
CA ASP A 65 29.67 -29.02 14.20
C ASP A 65 28.93 -28.11 15.20
N VAL A 66 27.84 -28.63 15.78
CA VAL A 66 27.08 -28.00 16.85
C VAL A 66 27.46 -28.71 18.14
N THR A 67 28.06 -27.97 19.08
CA THR A 67 28.42 -28.45 20.41
C THR A 67 27.28 -28.13 21.36
N PHE A 68 26.68 -29.17 21.95
CA PHE A 68 25.72 -29.05 23.04
C PHE A 68 26.47 -29.31 24.35
N ASP A 69 26.42 -28.32 25.23
CA ASP A 69 26.86 -28.47 26.63
C ASP A 69 25.64 -28.89 27.46
N VAL A 70 25.68 -30.08 27.99
CA VAL A 70 24.59 -30.71 28.77
C VAL A 70 25.08 -30.87 30.20
N ASP A 71 24.72 -30.03 31.14
CA ASP A 71 25.18 -30.02 32.53
C ASP A 71 26.73 -30.16 32.64
N GLY A 72 27.46 -29.42 31.77
CA GLY A 72 28.93 -29.42 31.72
C GLY A 72 29.56 -30.57 30.90
N GLN A 73 28.75 -31.42 30.28
CA GLN A 73 29.22 -32.45 29.34
C GLN A 73 28.98 -32.04 27.90
N SER A 74 30.04 -32.01 27.11
CA SER A 74 29.98 -31.63 25.68
C SER A 74 29.57 -32.82 24.80
N ARG A 75 28.57 -32.59 23.92
CA ARG A 75 28.18 -33.50 22.84
C ARG A 75 28.22 -32.73 21.52
N VAL A 76 28.86 -33.29 20.51
CA VAL A 76 28.97 -32.66 19.19
C VAL A 76 28.12 -33.42 18.18
N VAL A 77 27.28 -32.69 17.45
CA VAL A 77 26.43 -33.25 16.39
C VAL A 77 26.58 -32.36 15.14
N LYS A 78 26.76 -33.01 13.97
CA LYS A 78 26.81 -32.27 12.69
C LYS A 78 25.43 -31.92 12.19
N THR A 79 25.31 -30.77 11.58
CA THR A 79 24.06 -30.38 10.90
C THR A 79 23.82 -31.22 9.65
N ASP A 80 22.55 -31.59 9.45
CA ASP A 80 22.06 -32.32 8.27
C ASP A 80 21.92 -31.42 7.03
N ALA A 81 21.35 -31.96 5.94
CA ALA A 81 21.09 -31.22 4.69
C ALA A 81 20.15 -30.05 4.87
N ASN A 82 19.35 -30.01 5.94
CA ASN A 82 18.45 -28.91 6.29
C ASN A 82 19.10 -27.94 7.29
N GLY A 83 20.40 -28.08 7.55
CA GLY A 83 21.13 -27.28 8.52
C GLY A 83 20.75 -27.59 9.97
N ARG A 84 20.21 -28.77 10.28
CA ARG A 84 19.71 -29.11 11.62
C ARG A 84 20.61 -30.13 12.30
N ALA A 85 20.92 -29.87 13.56
CA ALA A 85 21.50 -30.81 14.51
C ALA A 85 20.51 -31.01 15.66
N ALA A 86 20.33 -32.23 16.13
CA ALA A 86 19.44 -32.54 17.21
C ALA A 86 20.10 -33.42 18.26
N ILE A 87 19.75 -33.24 19.50
CA ILE A 87 20.00 -34.18 20.61
C ILE A 87 18.69 -34.55 21.28
N ASP A 88 18.59 -35.73 21.75
CA ASP A 88 17.40 -36.29 22.42
C ASP A 88 17.77 -36.98 23.74
N GLY A 89 16.75 -37.51 24.42
CA GLY A 89 16.94 -38.26 25.65
C GLY A 89 17.37 -37.41 26.85
N LEU A 90 17.11 -36.10 26.80
CA LEU A 90 17.44 -35.19 27.91
C LEU A 90 16.38 -35.26 29.00
N ALA A 91 16.84 -35.42 30.25
CA ALA A 91 15.94 -35.47 31.42
C ALA A 91 15.35 -34.07 31.72
N PRO A 92 14.11 -33.99 32.23
CA PRO A 92 13.57 -32.73 32.74
C PRO A 92 14.48 -32.12 33.80
N GLY A 93 14.70 -30.81 33.75
CA GLY A 93 15.59 -30.09 34.66
C GLY A 93 17.03 -29.96 34.19
N THR A 94 17.45 -30.68 33.13
CA THR A 94 18.79 -30.57 32.53
C THR A 94 19.01 -29.18 31.93
N HIS A 95 20.17 -28.61 32.22
CA HIS A 95 20.59 -27.31 31.63
C HIS A 95 21.41 -27.55 30.36
N VAL A 96 21.02 -26.88 29.29
CA VAL A 96 21.69 -27.05 27.99
C VAL A 96 22.00 -25.72 27.36
N THR A 97 23.18 -25.61 26.76
CA THR A 97 23.51 -24.56 25.80
C THR A 97 24.00 -25.19 24.49
N ALA A 98 23.75 -24.54 23.38
CA ALA A 98 24.22 -24.97 22.07
C ALA A 98 25.15 -23.91 21.47
N ALA A 99 26.27 -24.34 20.88
CA ALA A 99 27.22 -23.45 20.23
C ALA A 99 27.68 -24.03 18.90
N ALA A 100 27.98 -23.17 17.95
CA ALA A 100 28.59 -23.53 16.67
C ALA A 100 29.62 -22.45 16.27
N VAL A 101 30.60 -22.85 15.45
CA VAL A 101 31.54 -21.90 14.86
C VAL A 101 31.36 -21.95 13.34
N VAL A 102 31.07 -20.79 12.75
CA VAL A 102 30.86 -20.64 11.31
C VAL A 102 31.75 -19.49 10.82
N ASP A 103 32.64 -19.77 9.89
CA ASP A 103 33.57 -18.77 9.33
C ASP A 103 34.35 -17.96 10.40
N GLY A 104 34.68 -18.60 11.53
CA GLY A 104 35.32 -17.96 12.68
C GLY A 104 34.37 -17.21 13.64
N GLU A 105 33.10 -17.04 13.29
CA GLU A 105 32.09 -16.48 14.16
C GLU A 105 31.57 -17.54 15.13
N ARG A 106 31.65 -17.26 16.44
CA ARG A 106 31.09 -18.10 17.49
C ARG A 106 29.64 -17.75 17.72
N LEU A 107 28.75 -18.67 17.42
CA LEU A 107 27.31 -18.58 17.66
C LEU A 107 26.99 -19.37 18.92
N GLN A 108 26.14 -18.85 19.79
CA GLN A 108 25.77 -19.50 21.04
C GLN A 108 24.33 -19.26 21.40
N SER A 109 23.65 -20.28 21.91
CA SER A 109 22.31 -20.15 22.45
C SER A 109 22.33 -19.56 23.85
N GLN A 110 21.20 -18.95 24.24
CA GLN A 110 20.90 -18.73 25.64
C GLN A 110 20.78 -20.09 26.35
N PRO A 111 21.14 -20.15 27.65
CA PRO A 111 20.92 -21.35 28.43
C PRO A 111 19.42 -21.68 28.49
N MET A 112 19.08 -22.95 28.36
CA MET A 112 17.73 -23.47 28.43
C MET A 112 17.65 -24.62 29.42
N THR A 113 16.53 -24.72 30.10
CA THR A 113 16.22 -25.84 31.01
C THR A 113 15.16 -26.73 30.40
N ILE A 114 15.44 -28.01 30.29
CA ILE A 114 14.52 -28.98 29.69
C ILE A 114 13.27 -29.12 30.56
N GLY A 115 12.11 -28.92 29.92
CA GLY A 115 10.78 -29.06 30.54
C GLY A 115 9.95 -30.18 29.91
N ALA A 116 8.63 -30.02 29.90
CA ALA A 116 7.70 -30.97 29.35
C ALA A 116 7.65 -31.02 27.81
N GLY A 117 8.26 -30.06 27.11
CA GLY A 117 8.32 -29.97 25.65
C GLY A 117 9.74 -29.95 25.12
N GLY A 118 9.89 -30.02 23.79
CA GLY A 118 11.15 -29.82 23.12
C GLY A 118 11.44 -28.36 22.82
N PHE A 119 12.67 -28.10 22.34
CA PHE A 119 13.12 -26.75 21.99
C PHE A 119 13.64 -26.69 20.56
N ARG A 120 13.39 -25.54 19.94
CA ARG A 120 14.05 -25.12 18.69
C ARG A 120 14.93 -23.92 18.95
N VAL A 121 16.10 -23.95 18.37
CA VAL A 121 17.06 -22.83 18.43
C VAL A 121 17.54 -22.57 17.00
N VAL A 122 17.64 -21.30 16.64
CA VAL A 122 18.29 -20.88 15.40
C VAL A 122 19.63 -20.26 15.77
N LEU A 123 20.70 -20.69 15.12
CA LEU A 123 22.02 -20.05 15.19
C LEU A 123 22.31 -19.41 13.82
N ALA A 124 22.28 -18.09 13.74
CA ALA A 124 22.43 -17.36 12.49
C ALA A 124 23.83 -16.74 12.40
N ALA A 125 24.64 -17.27 11.50
CA ALA A 125 25.93 -16.68 11.14
C ALA A 125 25.75 -15.43 10.28
N THR A 126 26.70 -14.51 10.35
CA THR A 126 26.74 -13.33 9.50
C THR A 126 27.05 -13.75 8.06
N ASP A 127 26.31 -13.21 7.09
CA ASP A 127 26.69 -13.29 5.69
C ASP A 127 27.50 -12.04 5.34
N ALA A 128 28.82 -12.16 5.36
CA ALA A 128 29.72 -11.05 5.10
C ALA A 128 29.54 -10.47 3.69
N ALA A 129 29.18 -11.32 2.70
CA ALA A 129 28.97 -10.87 1.32
C ALA A 129 27.69 -10.02 1.22
N SER A 130 26.57 -10.47 1.81
CA SER A 130 25.34 -9.70 1.81
C SER A 130 25.45 -8.42 2.63
N THR A 131 26.21 -8.45 3.71
CA THR A 131 26.48 -7.24 4.52
C THR A 131 27.31 -6.20 3.75
N ALA A 132 28.36 -6.63 3.06
CA ALA A 132 29.18 -5.77 2.21
C ALA A 132 28.35 -5.18 1.05
N GLN A 133 27.51 -6.01 0.42
CA GLN A 133 26.60 -5.56 -0.63
C GLN A 133 25.61 -4.49 -0.13
N ALA A 134 25.00 -4.72 1.04
CA ALA A 134 24.08 -3.76 1.63
C ALA A 134 24.79 -2.42 1.98
N GLN A 135 26.03 -2.48 2.46
CA GLN A 135 26.82 -1.28 2.70
C GLN A 135 27.16 -0.52 1.42
N GLU A 136 27.53 -1.25 0.36
CA GLU A 136 27.79 -0.64 -0.95
C GLU A 136 26.51 0.01 -1.50
N ASP A 137 25.35 -0.67 -1.43
CA ASP A 137 24.07 -0.12 -1.85
C ASP A 137 23.70 1.15 -1.07
N GLN A 138 23.94 1.17 0.24
CA GLN A 138 23.73 2.36 1.07
C GLN A 138 24.65 3.52 0.67
N GLN A 139 25.91 3.25 0.38
CA GLN A 139 26.86 4.27 -0.07
C GLN A 139 26.45 4.84 -1.44
N LEU A 140 26.04 3.98 -2.37
CA LEU A 140 25.54 4.39 -3.69
C LEU A 140 24.24 5.20 -3.56
N ALA A 141 23.33 4.80 -2.67
CA ALA A 141 22.08 5.52 -2.42
C ALA A 141 22.29 6.90 -1.76
N ALA A 142 23.37 7.06 -1.00
CA ALA A 142 23.76 8.34 -0.41
C ALA A 142 24.64 9.20 -1.35
N GLY A 143 25.03 8.65 -2.49
CA GLY A 143 25.90 9.32 -3.48
C GLY A 143 25.20 10.45 -4.23
N PRO A 144 25.94 11.17 -5.10
CA PRO A 144 25.36 12.21 -5.93
C PRO A 144 24.35 11.62 -6.92
N ALA A 145 23.30 12.41 -7.20
CA ALA A 145 22.30 12.01 -8.19
C ALA A 145 22.90 11.96 -9.59
N VAL A 146 22.51 10.93 -10.34
CA VAL A 146 22.88 10.77 -11.74
C VAL A 146 21.69 11.04 -12.65
N ARG A 147 21.96 11.51 -13.88
CA ARG A 147 20.91 11.73 -14.86
C ARG A 147 20.29 10.41 -15.26
N GLY A 148 18.94 10.34 -15.26
CA GLY A 148 18.24 9.11 -15.57
C GLY A 148 16.74 9.31 -15.73
N ALA A 149 16.00 8.22 -15.66
CA ALA A 149 14.55 8.19 -15.74
C ALA A 149 13.96 7.40 -14.57
N VAL A 150 12.72 7.73 -14.23
CA VAL A 150 11.89 6.97 -13.28
C VAL A 150 10.69 6.36 -14.02
N ALA A 151 10.08 5.36 -13.44
CA ALA A 151 8.87 4.72 -13.95
C ALA A 151 7.78 4.74 -12.89
N LEU A 152 6.51 4.54 -13.29
CA LEU A 152 5.47 4.22 -12.32
C LEU A 152 5.56 2.74 -11.95
N GLY A 153 5.38 2.46 -10.67
CA GLY A 153 5.42 1.08 -10.14
C GLY A 153 4.13 0.31 -10.45
N PRO A 154 4.20 -1.03 -10.45
CA PRO A 154 3.06 -1.89 -10.76
C PRO A 154 1.93 -1.82 -9.73
N ASP A 155 2.23 -1.42 -8.49
CA ASP A 155 1.24 -1.25 -7.44
C ASP A 155 0.55 0.12 -7.46
N SER A 156 0.84 0.94 -8.48
CA SER A 156 0.11 2.19 -8.72
C SER A 156 -1.35 1.88 -9.03
N ARG A 157 -2.26 2.56 -8.34
CA ARG A 157 -3.69 2.31 -8.45
C ARG A 157 -4.52 3.56 -8.28
N ILE A 158 -5.71 3.50 -8.81
CA ILE A 158 -6.76 4.51 -8.67
C ILE A 158 -7.85 3.93 -7.77
N VAL A 159 -8.31 4.70 -6.81
CA VAL A 159 -9.43 4.31 -5.95
C VAL A 159 -10.53 5.34 -6.12
N ALA A 160 -11.76 4.88 -6.38
CA ALA A 160 -12.95 5.72 -6.43
C ALA A 160 -13.85 5.39 -5.25
N GLU A 161 -14.26 6.41 -4.54
CA GLU A 161 -15.19 6.33 -3.41
C GLU A 161 -16.33 7.31 -3.61
N PHE A 162 -17.55 6.82 -3.49
CA PHE A 162 -18.73 7.67 -3.45
C PHE A 162 -19.26 7.73 -2.02
N SER A 163 -19.21 8.89 -1.41
CA SER A 163 -19.67 9.11 -0.04
C SER A 163 -20.22 10.52 0.12
N SER A 164 -21.31 10.66 0.85
CA SER A 164 -21.93 11.96 1.18
C SER A 164 -22.21 12.84 -0.06
N ASP A 165 -22.74 12.23 -1.13
CA ASP A 165 -23.07 12.87 -2.41
C ASP A 165 -21.84 13.44 -3.16
N GLN A 166 -20.66 12.96 -2.83
CA GLN A 166 -19.41 13.35 -3.48
C GLN A 166 -18.65 12.14 -3.98
N LEU A 167 -18.20 12.21 -5.24
CA LEU A 167 -17.26 11.25 -5.81
C LEU A 167 -15.83 11.74 -5.52
N THR A 168 -15.08 10.95 -4.78
CA THR A 168 -13.67 11.21 -4.47
C THR A 168 -12.80 10.19 -5.17
N ILE A 169 -11.75 10.67 -5.81
CA ILE A 169 -10.74 9.85 -6.48
C ILE A 169 -9.44 9.95 -5.71
N TYR A 170 -8.83 8.81 -5.44
CA TYR A 170 -7.52 8.72 -4.84
C TYR A 170 -6.53 8.10 -5.83
N TYR A 171 -5.43 8.77 -6.07
CA TYR A 171 -4.29 8.23 -6.77
C TYR A 171 -3.26 7.76 -5.75
N VAL A 172 -2.98 6.48 -5.76
CA VAL A 172 -1.93 5.85 -4.97
C VAL A 172 -0.84 5.46 -5.97
N ILE A 173 0.15 6.29 -6.10
CA ILE A 173 1.16 6.19 -7.14
C ILE A 173 2.50 5.83 -6.52
N GLN A 174 3.18 4.89 -7.14
CA GLN A 174 4.56 4.55 -6.84
C GLN A 174 5.45 5.07 -7.97
N VAL A 175 6.36 5.97 -7.65
CA VAL A 175 7.44 6.39 -8.55
C VAL A 175 8.67 5.56 -8.21
N VAL A 176 9.14 4.76 -9.17
CA VAL A 176 10.20 3.77 -8.96
C VAL A 176 11.48 4.21 -9.66
N ASN A 177 12.56 4.27 -8.90
CA ASN A 177 13.92 4.34 -9.39
C ASN A 177 14.56 2.96 -9.24
N THR A 178 14.84 2.29 -10.35
CA THR A 178 15.47 0.96 -10.39
C THR A 178 16.99 0.99 -10.33
N ALA A 179 17.60 2.19 -10.39
CA ALA A 179 19.04 2.33 -10.22
C ALA A 179 19.45 2.20 -8.76
N ARG A 180 20.73 1.89 -8.50
CA ARG A 180 21.33 1.83 -7.15
C ARG A 180 21.71 3.21 -6.60
N THR A 181 21.62 4.25 -7.43
CA THR A 181 21.95 5.65 -7.10
C THR A 181 20.72 6.54 -7.21
N PRO A 182 20.67 7.69 -6.54
CA PRO A 182 19.62 8.67 -6.77
C PRO A 182 19.58 9.14 -8.22
N VAL A 183 18.36 9.33 -8.77
CA VAL A 183 18.15 9.73 -10.15
C VAL A 183 17.59 11.14 -10.22
N ASP A 184 18.23 11.98 -11.03
CA ASP A 184 17.73 13.29 -11.46
C ASP A 184 17.14 13.16 -12.88
N ILE A 185 15.85 13.40 -13.02
CA ILE A 185 15.14 13.37 -14.32
C ILE A 185 15.24 14.71 -15.08
N GLY A 186 15.94 15.70 -14.52
CA GLY A 186 16.14 17.02 -15.14
C GLY A 186 15.06 18.04 -14.83
N GLY A 187 14.27 17.78 -13.80
CA GLY A 187 13.19 18.65 -13.31
C GLY A 187 12.23 17.89 -12.41
N PRO A 188 11.15 18.51 -11.94
CA PRO A 188 10.13 17.81 -11.16
C PRO A 188 9.32 16.87 -12.06
N LEU A 189 8.88 15.75 -11.51
CA LEU A 189 7.82 14.93 -12.10
C LEU A 189 6.48 15.61 -11.82
N THR A 190 5.78 16.02 -12.86
CA THR A 190 4.45 16.65 -12.73
C THR A 190 3.39 15.71 -13.26
N ILE A 191 2.38 15.43 -12.43
CA ILE A 191 1.18 14.68 -12.78
C ILE A 191 0.03 15.67 -12.81
N ASP A 192 -0.54 15.89 -13.99
CA ASP A 192 -1.69 16.76 -14.16
C ASP A 192 -2.95 15.96 -13.79
N LEU A 193 -3.68 16.42 -12.80
CA LEU A 193 -4.99 15.87 -12.43
C LEU A 193 -6.04 16.28 -13.47
N PRO A 194 -7.20 15.61 -13.53
CA PRO A 194 -8.32 16.05 -14.35
C PRO A 194 -8.62 17.54 -14.15
N ALA A 195 -8.94 18.25 -15.23
CA ALA A 195 -9.18 19.70 -15.17
C ALA A 195 -10.32 20.08 -14.20
N GLU A 196 -11.27 19.15 -14.03
CA GLU A 196 -12.43 19.30 -13.16
C GLU A 196 -12.12 18.92 -11.69
N ALA A 197 -10.90 18.46 -11.37
CA ALA A 197 -10.52 18.04 -10.03
C ALA A 197 -10.67 19.18 -9.02
N LEU A 198 -11.36 18.91 -7.92
CA LEU A 198 -11.64 19.87 -6.86
C LEU A 198 -10.99 19.45 -5.55
N GLY A 199 -10.45 20.42 -4.82
CA GLY A 199 -9.94 20.17 -3.47
C GLY A 199 -8.80 19.16 -3.39
N ALA A 200 -7.92 19.14 -4.41
CA ALA A 200 -6.81 18.21 -4.45
C ALA A 200 -5.87 18.43 -3.25
N ALA A 201 -5.52 17.34 -2.57
CA ALA A 201 -4.64 17.36 -1.41
C ALA A 201 -3.76 16.10 -1.36
N MET A 202 -2.53 16.27 -0.86
CA MET A 202 -1.67 15.12 -0.55
C MET A 202 -2.24 14.37 0.64
N LEU A 203 -2.15 13.05 0.58
CA LEU A 203 -2.58 12.15 1.65
C LEU A 203 -1.39 11.72 2.51
N GLU A 204 -1.70 11.13 3.64
CA GLU A 204 -0.69 10.50 4.51
C GLU A 204 0.12 9.45 3.75
N GLN A 205 1.35 9.20 4.22
CA GLN A 205 2.32 8.29 3.59
C GLN A 205 2.83 8.74 2.20
N SER A 206 2.48 9.96 1.76
CA SER A 206 3.14 10.56 0.61
C SER A 206 4.55 11.01 0.98
N SER A 207 5.44 10.96 -0.01
CA SER A 207 6.77 11.55 0.11
C SER A 207 6.67 13.05 0.44
N SER A 208 7.52 13.54 1.34
CA SER A 208 7.64 14.97 1.66
C SER A 208 8.08 15.82 0.46
N ASN A 209 8.63 15.19 -0.58
CA ASN A 209 9.04 15.84 -1.82
C ASN A 209 7.87 16.04 -2.81
N ALA A 210 6.68 15.52 -2.47
CA ALA A 210 5.48 15.66 -3.26
C ALA A 210 4.57 16.78 -2.70
N ARG A 211 4.02 17.60 -3.58
CA ARG A 211 3.05 18.66 -3.22
C ARG A 211 2.00 18.82 -4.30
N VAL A 212 0.85 19.34 -3.90
CA VAL A 212 -0.21 19.77 -4.83
C VAL A 212 -0.12 21.29 -5.05
N SER A 213 -0.28 21.71 -6.31
CA SER A 213 -0.39 23.10 -6.72
C SER A 213 -1.51 23.22 -7.77
N GLY A 214 -2.69 23.65 -7.36
CA GLY A 214 -3.88 23.63 -8.22
C GLY A 214 -4.26 22.19 -8.60
N THR A 215 -4.29 21.91 -9.89
CA THR A 215 -4.52 20.56 -10.45
C THR A 215 -3.22 19.83 -10.79
N HIS A 216 -2.07 20.29 -10.31
CA HIS A 216 -0.77 19.66 -10.56
C HIS A 216 -0.23 19.01 -9.29
N VAL A 217 0.13 17.74 -9.37
CA VAL A 217 0.93 17.05 -8.37
C VAL A 217 2.39 17.13 -8.81
N ILE A 218 3.21 17.78 -8.01
CA ILE A 218 4.61 18.06 -8.31
C ILE A 218 5.48 17.25 -7.36
N VAL A 219 6.32 16.36 -7.90
CA VAL A 219 7.27 15.57 -7.13
C VAL A 219 8.67 16.01 -7.48
N THR A 220 9.36 16.57 -6.50
CA THR A 220 10.71 17.12 -6.70
C THR A 220 11.76 16.02 -6.46
N GLY A 221 12.66 15.82 -7.42
CA GLY A 221 13.81 14.94 -7.28
C GLY A 221 14.93 15.54 -6.42
N PRO A 222 16.06 14.86 -6.27
CA PRO A 222 16.37 13.56 -6.89
C PRO A 222 15.55 12.41 -6.29
N PHE A 223 15.27 11.40 -7.12
CA PHE A 223 14.52 10.22 -6.69
C PHE A 223 15.50 9.18 -6.12
N PRO A 224 15.40 8.81 -4.83
CA PRO A 224 16.25 7.79 -4.25
C PRO A 224 16.00 6.41 -4.89
N PRO A 225 16.95 5.47 -4.79
CA PRO A 225 16.72 4.08 -5.19
C PRO A 225 15.47 3.50 -4.53
N GLY A 226 14.74 2.66 -5.25
CA GLY A 226 13.50 2.04 -4.78
C GLY A 226 12.27 2.89 -5.09
N THR A 227 11.32 2.97 -4.15
CA THR A 227 9.98 3.51 -4.37
C THR A 227 9.75 4.81 -3.62
N THR A 228 9.25 5.82 -4.34
CA THR A 228 8.74 7.07 -3.78
C THR A 228 7.21 7.05 -3.90
N ASN A 229 6.50 7.05 -2.77
CA ASN A 229 5.04 7.04 -2.74
C ASN A 229 4.47 8.45 -2.94
N VAL A 230 3.46 8.57 -3.78
CA VAL A 230 2.73 9.79 -4.09
C VAL A 230 1.24 9.51 -4.01
N ASN A 231 0.62 9.89 -2.91
CA ASN A 231 -0.79 9.64 -2.65
C ASN A 231 -1.53 10.98 -2.66
N VAL A 232 -2.51 11.14 -3.55
CA VAL A 232 -3.31 12.35 -3.68
C VAL A 232 -4.79 12.01 -3.77
N GLY A 233 -5.62 12.79 -3.09
CA GLY A 233 -7.07 12.70 -3.17
C GLY A 233 -7.67 13.97 -3.74
N PHE A 234 -8.72 13.85 -4.54
CA PHE A 234 -9.48 14.98 -5.09
C PHE A 234 -10.93 14.60 -5.35
N GLY A 235 -11.82 15.57 -5.29
CA GLY A 235 -13.21 15.43 -5.70
C GLY A 235 -13.33 15.48 -7.22
N LEU A 236 -14.12 14.57 -7.80
CA LEU A 236 -14.47 14.59 -9.21
C LEU A 236 -15.95 14.98 -9.35
N PRO A 237 -16.27 16.21 -9.81
CA PRO A 237 -17.64 16.63 -10.00
C PRO A 237 -18.28 15.87 -11.17
N TYR A 238 -19.57 15.61 -11.08
CA TYR A 238 -20.36 14.99 -12.14
C TYR A 238 -21.74 15.64 -12.22
N SER A 239 -22.36 15.60 -13.39
CA SER A 239 -23.67 16.25 -13.66
C SER A 239 -24.75 15.30 -14.12
N GLY A 240 -24.48 14.00 -14.13
CA GLY A 240 -25.39 12.94 -14.57
C GLY A 240 -25.10 11.62 -13.84
N PRO A 241 -25.65 10.51 -14.30
CA PRO A 241 -25.40 9.20 -13.66
C PRO A 241 -24.00 8.65 -13.95
N VAL A 242 -23.16 9.38 -14.69
CA VAL A 242 -21.82 8.98 -15.11
C VAL A 242 -20.83 10.09 -14.81
N ALA A 243 -19.70 9.74 -14.20
CA ALA A 243 -18.54 10.60 -14.09
C ALA A 243 -17.44 10.10 -15.04
N HIS A 244 -16.81 11.00 -15.76
CA HIS A 244 -15.75 10.69 -16.71
C HIS A 244 -14.39 11.03 -16.10
N LEU A 245 -13.60 10.01 -15.77
CA LEU A 245 -12.23 10.18 -15.31
C LEU A 245 -11.28 10.12 -16.52
N GLN A 246 -10.71 11.26 -16.89
CA GLN A 246 -9.72 11.37 -17.95
C GLN A 246 -8.37 11.74 -17.36
N GLN A 247 -7.37 10.88 -17.57
CA GLN A 247 -6.04 11.06 -17.00
C GLN A 247 -4.96 10.82 -18.04
N ARG A 248 -4.01 11.74 -18.14
CA ARG A 248 -2.80 11.59 -18.93
C ARG A 248 -1.61 11.41 -18.00
N TRP A 249 -0.88 10.30 -18.18
CA TRP A 249 0.27 10.01 -17.34
C TRP A 249 1.57 10.55 -17.97
N PRO A 250 2.42 11.27 -17.21
CA PRO A 250 3.68 11.82 -17.74
C PRO A 250 4.73 10.74 -18.06
N VAL A 251 4.64 9.61 -17.38
CA VAL A 251 5.46 8.41 -17.59
C VAL A 251 4.55 7.19 -17.76
N ALA A 252 5.08 6.12 -18.35
CA ALA A 252 4.30 4.92 -18.60
C ALA A 252 3.76 4.32 -17.28
N LEU A 253 2.48 3.99 -17.27
CA LEU A 253 1.83 3.22 -16.23
C LEU A 253 1.88 1.74 -16.64
N PRO A 254 2.53 0.86 -15.89
CA PRO A 254 2.74 -0.52 -16.32
C PRO A 254 1.45 -1.35 -16.37
N GLN A 255 0.46 -0.98 -15.56
CA GLN A 255 -0.84 -1.63 -15.49
C GLN A 255 -1.90 -0.63 -15.05
N VAL A 256 -3.07 -0.65 -15.68
CA VAL A 256 -4.25 0.02 -15.16
C VAL A 256 -4.79 -0.81 -14.01
N SER A 257 -4.94 -0.19 -12.84
CA SER A 257 -5.53 -0.82 -11.65
C SER A 257 -6.47 0.17 -11.00
N MET A 258 -7.77 -0.16 -10.97
CA MET A 258 -8.80 0.67 -10.37
C MET A 258 -9.63 -0.12 -9.38
N PHE A 259 -9.86 0.49 -8.23
CA PHE A 259 -10.71 -0.01 -7.17
C PHE A 259 -11.87 0.97 -6.99
N ALA A 260 -13.09 0.46 -6.90
CA ALA A 260 -14.24 1.28 -6.59
C ALA A 260 -15.06 0.62 -5.48
N LEU A 261 -15.34 1.38 -4.42
CA LEU A 261 -16.26 0.91 -3.38
C LEU A 261 -17.65 0.78 -4.00
N LYS A 262 -18.20 -0.43 -4.02
CA LYS A 262 -19.48 -0.72 -4.63
C LYS A 262 -20.61 -0.27 -3.71
N THR A 263 -21.17 0.87 -4.01
CA THR A 263 -22.47 1.30 -3.52
C THR A 263 -23.57 0.87 -4.51
N ASP A 264 -24.84 0.94 -4.12
CA ASP A 264 -25.96 0.55 -4.97
C ASP A 264 -25.89 1.21 -6.36
N GLY A 265 -25.73 0.39 -7.39
CA GLY A 265 -25.70 0.80 -8.80
C GLY A 265 -24.33 1.23 -9.33
N LEU A 266 -23.32 1.50 -8.48
CA LEU A 266 -22.01 1.94 -8.94
C LEU A 266 -21.29 0.84 -9.73
N ASP A 267 -20.75 1.20 -10.88
CA ASP A 267 -19.93 0.35 -11.73
C ASP A 267 -18.83 1.16 -12.43
N ILE A 268 -17.80 0.49 -12.92
CA ILE A 268 -16.70 1.08 -13.69
C ILE A 268 -16.69 0.51 -15.11
N GLN A 269 -16.51 1.36 -16.11
CA GLN A 269 -16.45 0.99 -17.52
C GLN A 269 -15.28 1.69 -18.20
N SER A 270 -14.51 0.93 -18.99
CA SER A 270 -13.42 1.45 -19.81
C SER A 270 -13.00 0.40 -20.81
N SER A 271 -12.61 0.80 -22.01
CA SER A 271 -11.94 -0.07 -22.98
C SER A 271 -10.53 -0.49 -22.54
N GLN A 272 -9.97 0.19 -21.56
CA GLN A 272 -8.65 -0.06 -21.00
C GLN A 272 -8.68 -0.95 -19.74
N ILE A 273 -9.87 -1.36 -19.29
CA ILE A 273 -10.07 -2.36 -18.24
C ILE A 273 -10.49 -3.65 -18.92
N THR A 274 -9.60 -4.65 -18.91
CA THR A 274 -9.83 -5.94 -19.58
C THR A 274 -10.35 -7.03 -18.65
N ASN A 275 -10.10 -6.87 -17.35
CA ASN A 275 -10.59 -7.78 -16.31
C ASN A 275 -11.28 -6.96 -15.23
N LYS A 276 -12.52 -7.36 -14.89
CA LYS A 276 -13.31 -6.75 -13.83
C LYS A 276 -13.91 -7.82 -12.93
N GLN A 277 -13.74 -7.69 -11.64
CA GLN A 277 -14.30 -8.59 -10.65
C GLN A 277 -14.80 -7.81 -9.43
N THR A 278 -15.80 -8.36 -8.76
CA THR A 278 -16.27 -7.85 -7.47
C THR A 278 -15.79 -8.78 -6.38
N MET A 279 -15.16 -8.23 -5.35
CA MET A 279 -14.72 -8.98 -4.18
C MET A 279 -15.28 -8.34 -2.92
N THR A 280 -15.43 -9.14 -1.88
CA THR A 280 -15.85 -8.64 -0.57
C THR A 280 -14.60 -8.53 0.30
N GLN A 281 -14.35 -7.33 0.80
CA GLN A 281 -13.25 -7.05 1.70
C GLN A 281 -13.82 -6.40 2.97
N GLN A 282 -13.58 -6.99 4.13
CA GLN A 282 -14.08 -6.51 5.43
C GLN A 282 -15.59 -6.23 5.50
N GLY A 283 -16.38 -6.98 4.73
CA GLY A 283 -17.83 -6.81 4.67
C GLY A 283 -18.33 -5.80 3.62
N GLU A 284 -17.43 -5.06 2.99
CA GLU A 284 -17.75 -4.14 1.90
C GLU A 284 -17.44 -4.78 0.53
N GLN A 285 -18.28 -4.50 -0.44
CA GLN A 285 -18.04 -4.94 -1.81
C GLN A 285 -17.17 -3.92 -2.54
N VAL A 286 -16.10 -4.41 -3.19
CA VAL A 286 -15.18 -3.59 -3.97
C VAL A 286 -15.13 -4.14 -5.40
N ILE A 287 -15.32 -3.27 -6.37
CA ILE A 287 -15.09 -3.56 -7.78
C ILE A 287 -13.59 -3.34 -8.05
N VAL A 288 -12.95 -4.36 -8.58
CA VAL A 288 -11.54 -4.29 -8.99
C VAL A 288 -11.49 -4.42 -10.50
N GLY A 289 -11.01 -3.38 -11.16
CA GLY A 289 -10.76 -3.34 -12.59
C GLY A 289 -9.26 -3.33 -12.87
N THR A 290 -8.80 -4.23 -13.73
CA THR A 290 -7.41 -4.26 -14.17
C THR A 290 -7.33 -4.30 -15.69
N GLY A 291 -6.26 -3.74 -16.23
CA GLY A 291 -6.04 -3.68 -17.67
C GLY A 291 -4.56 -3.54 -18.04
N PRO A 292 -4.25 -3.55 -19.33
CA PRO A 292 -2.88 -3.41 -19.81
C PRO A 292 -2.29 -2.06 -19.40
N GLY A 293 -0.97 -1.94 -19.52
CA GLY A 293 -0.28 -0.68 -19.28
C GLY A 293 -0.65 0.42 -20.28
N ILE A 294 -0.38 1.65 -19.87
CA ILE A 294 -0.61 2.85 -20.66
C ILE A 294 0.72 3.52 -20.93
N ALA A 295 1.01 3.87 -22.19
CA ALA A 295 2.22 4.56 -22.54
C ALA A 295 2.24 5.99 -21.99
N ALA A 296 3.45 6.54 -21.80
CA ALA A 296 3.62 7.93 -21.42
C ALA A 296 2.90 8.87 -22.40
N GLY A 297 2.16 9.83 -21.88
CA GLY A 297 1.38 10.80 -22.66
C GLY A 297 0.07 10.27 -23.23
N GLN A 298 -0.22 8.97 -23.16
CA GLN A 298 -1.49 8.40 -23.59
C GLN A 298 -2.62 8.75 -22.59
N MET A 299 -3.81 9.03 -23.13
CA MET A 299 -5.01 9.29 -22.32
C MET A 299 -5.61 7.99 -21.80
N MET A 300 -5.84 7.93 -20.51
CA MET A 300 -6.68 6.95 -19.85
C MET A 300 -8.06 7.53 -19.68
N THR A 301 -9.10 6.77 -20.02
CA THR A 301 -10.49 7.16 -19.83
C THR A 301 -11.25 6.05 -19.10
N ILE A 302 -11.83 6.40 -17.96
CA ILE A 302 -12.65 5.47 -17.16
C ILE A 302 -13.97 6.17 -16.84
N ASP A 303 -15.07 5.51 -17.12
CA ASP A 303 -16.41 5.95 -16.80
C ASP A 303 -16.87 5.29 -15.50
N ILE A 304 -17.22 6.09 -14.51
CA ILE A 304 -17.81 5.65 -13.25
C ILE A 304 -19.31 5.87 -13.39
N THR A 305 -20.05 4.77 -13.46
CA THR A 305 -21.50 4.77 -13.77
C THR A 305 -22.32 4.42 -12.54
N GLY A 306 -23.65 4.64 -12.62
CA GLY A 306 -24.56 4.33 -11.51
C GLY A 306 -24.48 5.30 -10.35
N LEU A 307 -23.93 6.48 -10.56
CA LEU A 307 -23.87 7.51 -9.54
C LEU A 307 -25.29 8.08 -9.26
N PRO A 308 -25.63 8.36 -7.99
CA PRO A 308 -26.88 9.03 -7.65
C PRO A 308 -26.95 10.39 -8.35
N TYR A 309 -28.00 10.59 -9.11
CA TYR A 309 -28.21 11.84 -9.84
C TYR A 309 -29.58 12.41 -9.56
N HIS A 310 -29.61 13.61 -8.97
CA HIS A 310 -30.85 14.34 -8.76
C HIS A 310 -31.11 15.25 -9.95
N HIS A 311 -32.15 14.97 -10.72
CA HIS A 311 -32.60 15.83 -11.81
C HIS A 311 -32.88 17.23 -11.28
N GLN A 312 -32.17 18.22 -11.79
CA GLN A 312 -32.37 19.62 -11.37
C GLN A 312 -33.64 20.24 -11.95
N TRP A 313 -34.34 19.50 -12.82
CA TRP A 313 -35.55 19.97 -13.48
C TRP A 313 -36.65 20.42 -12.51
N PRO A 314 -36.92 19.73 -11.37
CA PRO A 314 -37.92 20.25 -10.39
C PRO A 314 -37.55 21.59 -9.81
N ARG A 315 -36.26 21.89 -9.69
CA ARG A 315 -35.77 23.17 -9.15
C ARG A 315 -36.02 24.31 -10.13
N TYR A 316 -35.80 24.10 -11.41
CA TYR A 316 -36.07 25.10 -12.46
C TYR A 316 -37.56 25.30 -12.69
N THR A 317 -38.37 24.25 -12.61
CA THR A 317 -39.83 24.35 -12.71
C THR A 317 -40.42 25.13 -11.51
N ALA A 318 -39.92 24.86 -10.31
CA ALA A 318 -40.32 25.60 -9.10
C ALA A 318 -39.95 27.09 -9.19
N LEU A 319 -38.74 27.41 -9.68
CA LEU A 319 -38.31 28.78 -9.90
C LEU A 319 -39.12 29.47 -10.98
N ALA A 320 -39.42 28.79 -12.08
CA ALA A 320 -40.28 29.31 -13.13
C ALA A 320 -41.71 29.58 -12.63
N ALA A 321 -42.29 28.63 -11.90
CA ALA A 321 -43.61 28.81 -11.29
C ALA A 321 -43.63 29.97 -10.28
N ALA A 322 -42.61 30.08 -9.42
CA ALA A 322 -42.49 31.20 -8.49
C ALA A 322 -42.36 32.54 -9.23
N SER A 323 -41.60 32.60 -10.32
CA SER A 323 -41.46 33.80 -11.16
C SER A 323 -42.78 34.20 -11.80
N VAL A 324 -43.56 33.26 -12.32
CA VAL A 324 -44.89 33.52 -12.89
C VAL A 324 -45.86 34.06 -11.83
N VAL A 325 -45.89 33.46 -10.65
CA VAL A 325 -46.73 33.93 -9.54
C VAL A 325 -46.33 35.36 -9.11
N MET A 326 -45.03 35.65 -9.06
CA MET A 326 -44.52 36.97 -8.74
C MET A 326 -44.95 38.02 -9.78
N VAL A 327 -44.84 37.70 -11.06
CA VAL A 327 -45.26 38.59 -12.17
C VAL A 327 -46.77 38.85 -12.12
N ILE A 328 -47.58 37.81 -11.90
CA ILE A 328 -49.04 37.95 -11.76
C ILE A 328 -49.37 38.84 -10.53
N GLY A 329 -48.69 38.56 -9.40
CA GLY A 329 -48.88 39.38 -8.18
C GLY A 329 -48.53 40.85 -8.38
N LEU A 330 -47.41 41.15 -9.02
CA LEU A 330 -47.03 42.51 -9.38
C LEU A 330 -48.02 43.15 -10.36
N TRP A 331 -48.49 42.39 -11.35
CA TRP A 331 -49.45 42.91 -12.33
C TRP A 331 -50.81 43.20 -11.69
N THR A 332 -51.28 42.42 -10.72
CA THR A 332 -52.51 42.67 -9.99
C THR A 332 -52.37 43.82 -8.99
N ALA A 333 -51.18 43.99 -8.39
CA ALA A 333 -50.93 45.07 -7.43
C ALA A 333 -50.74 46.44 -8.10
N PHE A 334 -50.06 46.46 -9.26
CA PHE A 334 -49.66 47.70 -9.93
C PHE A 334 -50.34 47.90 -11.31
N GLY A 335 -51.16 46.93 -11.76
CA GLY A 335 -51.91 47.03 -13.01
C GLY A 335 -52.94 48.18 -12.98
N PRO A 336 -53.30 48.75 -14.16
CA PRO A 336 -54.19 49.92 -14.23
C PRO A 336 -55.56 49.56 -13.66
N ALA A 337 -55.92 50.27 -12.57
CA ALA A 337 -57.26 50.16 -12.00
C ALA A 337 -58.30 50.45 -13.04
N SER A 338 -59.08 49.43 -13.46
CA SER A 338 -60.23 49.58 -14.35
C SER A 338 -61.26 50.55 -13.64
N ARG A 339 -61.30 51.76 -14.09
CA ARG A 339 -62.34 52.69 -13.65
C ARG A 339 -63.68 52.06 -13.95
N ARG A 340 -64.36 51.52 -12.93
CA ARG A 340 -65.77 51.17 -13.04
C ARG A 340 -66.51 52.52 -13.26
N ARG A 341 -66.99 52.73 -14.46
CA ARG A 341 -68.03 53.79 -14.74
C ARG A 341 -69.28 53.33 -14.02
N ALA A 342 -69.64 54.04 -12.98
CA ALA A 342 -71.03 54.05 -12.44
C ALA A 342 -71.94 54.72 -13.49
N ALA A 343 -72.95 54.00 -13.96
CA ALA A 343 -74.13 54.54 -14.68
C ALA A 343 -75.30 54.52 -13.70
#